data_c1c553da3139481d9b4699a6a885c529
#
_entry.id   c1c553da3139481d9b4699a6a885c529
#
_cell.length_a   1.000
_cell.length_b   1.000
_cell.length_c   1.000
_cell.angle_alpha   90.00
_cell.angle_beta   90.00
_cell.angle_gamma   90.00
#
_symmetry.space_group_name_H-M   'P 1'
#
loop_
_entity.id
_entity.type
_entity.pdbx_description
1 polymer ?
#
loop_
_entity_poly.entity_id
_entity_poly.type
_entity_poly.pdbx_seq_one_letter_code
_entity_poly.pdbx_strand_id
1 'polypeptide(L)'
;MKQRFNASQISKVIDQALVYQCACPAQVCRAIFELRELYEYQMNCVTDSANDEQVHSTIAIATEKAHEIMEACLSEILEIEGWDKVSFTMPEALKKKKAKTI
;
A
#
# COMPACT_ATOMS: atom_id res chain seq x y z
N MET A 1 13.43 3.40 -2.38
CA MET A 1 12.74 2.10 -2.49
C MET A 1 11.87 2.09 -3.74
N LYS A 2 11.92 1.00 -4.50
CA LYS A 2 11.09 0.89 -5.72
C LYS A 2 9.61 0.94 -5.41
N GLN A 3 8.84 1.65 -6.24
CA GLN A 3 7.40 1.78 -6.10
C GLN A 3 6.70 1.33 -7.38
N ARG A 4 5.85 0.31 -7.27
CA ARG A 4 4.97 -0.13 -8.35
C ARG A 4 3.79 0.83 -8.51
N PHE A 5 3.30 1.36 -7.39
CA PHE A 5 2.23 2.34 -7.33
C PHE A 5 2.76 3.61 -6.68
N ASN A 6 2.52 4.77 -7.28
CA ASN A 6 2.87 6.04 -6.65
C ASN A 6 1.82 6.41 -5.58
N ALA A 7 2.14 7.39 -4.75
CA ALA A 7 1.27 7.80 -3.66
C ALA A 7 -0.12 8.26 -4.13
N SER A 8 -0.17 8.94 -5.28
CA SER A 8 -1.43 9.42 -5.85
C SER A 8 -2.35 8.25 -6.25
N GLN A 9 -1.78 7.22 -6.86
CA GLN A 9 -2.53 6.03 -7.27
C GLN A 9 -3.09 5.29 -6.04
N ILE A 10 -2.26 5.12 -5.02
CA ILE A 10 -2.67 4.47 -3.77
C ILE A 10 -3.76 5.28 -3.07
N SER A 11 -3.61 6.60 -2.99
CA SER A 11 -4.62 7.47 -2.39
C SER A 11 -5.96 7.37 -3.11
N LYS A 12 -5.94 7.24 -4.43
CA LYS A 12 -7.17 7.10 -5.19
C LYS A 12 -7.89 5.78 -4.90
N VAL A 13 -7.15 4.69 -4.74
CA VAL A 13 -7.73 3.40 -4.32
C VAL A 13 -8.37 3.54 -2.94
N ILE A 14 -7.69 4.19 -2.00
CA ILE A 14 -8.23 4.42 -0.66
C ILE A 14 -9.55 5.21 -0.74
N ASP A 15 -9.56 6.29 -1.48
CA ASP A 15 -10.75 7.14 -1.62
C ASP A 15 -11.93 6.36 -2.20
N GLN A 16 -11.70 5.61 -3.27
CA GLN A 16 -12.73 4.78 -3.89
C GLN A 16 -13.24 3.72 -2.91
N ALA A 17 -12.33 3.03 -2.23
CA ALA A 17 -12.69 1.99 -1.29
C ALA A 17 -13.55 2.53 -0.13
N LEU A 18 -13.18 3.68 0.41
CA LEU A 18 -13.91 4.29 1.52
C LEU A 18 -15.30 4.82 1.10
N VAL A 19 -15.39 5.41 -0.10
CA VAL A 19 -16.69 5.91 -0.63
C VAL A 19 -17.69 4.76 -0.75
N TYR A 20 -17.25 3.60 -1.16
CA TYR A 20 -18.14 2.45 -1.37
C TYR A 20 -18.06 1.41 -0.23
N GLN A 21 -17.47 1.79 0.89
CA GLN A 21 -17.37 0.96 2.09
C GLN A 21 -16.62 -0.36 1.88
N CYS A 22 -15.72 -0.40 0.89
CA CYS A 22 -14.89 -1.55 0.63
C CYS A 22 -13.52 -1.37 1.31
N ALA A 23 -13.38 -1.91 2.51
CA ALA A 23 -12.21 -1.65 3.34
C ALA A 23 -10.93 -2.41 2.92
N CYS A 24 -11.06 -3.57 2.26
CA CYS A 24 -9.91 -4.44 2.01
C CYS A 24 -8.78 -3.77 1.21
N PRO A 25 -9.04 -3.17 0.04
CA PRO A 25 -7.96 -2.48 -0.67
C PRO A 25 -7.39 -1.30 0.11
N ALA A 26 -8.22 -0.58 0.86
CA ALA A 26 -7.76 0.55 1.68
C ALA A 26 -6.82 0.08 2.79
N GLN A 27 -7.07 -1.07 3.40
CA GLN A 27 -6.20 -1.63 4.43
C GLN A 27 -4.83 -2.01 3.87
N VAL A 28 -4.79 -2.62 2.68
CA VAL A 28 -3.53 -2.95 2.02
C VAL A 28 -2.78 -1.68 1.66
N CYS A 29 -3.46 -0.66 1.15
CA CYS A 29 -2.85 0.63 0.83
C CYS A 29 -2.25 1.30 2.06
N ARG A 30 -2.92 1.25 3.20
CA ARG A 30 -2.39 1.81 4.46
C ARG A 30 -1.13 1.08 4.90
N ALA A 31 -1.10 -0.24 4.78
CA ALA A 31 0.09 -1.03 5.08
C ALA A 31 1.26 -0.62 4.20
N ILE A 32 1.02 -0.39 2.90
CA ILE A 32 2.05 0.07 1.98
C ILE A 32 2.60 1.43 2.42
N PHE A 33 1.73 2.38 2.77
CA PHE A 33 2.16 3.69 3.25
C PHE A 33 2.97 3.59 4.55
N GLU A 34 2.55 2.74 5.49
CA GLU A 34 3.29 2.52 6.73
C GLU A 34 4.68 1.94 6.47
N LEU A 35 4.80 1.02 5.51
CA LEU A 35 6.10 0.47 5.12
C LEU A 35 7.01 1.54 4.51
N ARG A 36 6.45 2.46 3.72
CA ARG A 36 7.21 3.57 3.15
C ARG A 36 7.70 4.52 4.23
N GLU A 37 6.87 4.80 5.23
CA GLU A 37 7.26 5.62 6.39
C GLU A 37 8.35 4.93 7.21
N LEU A 38 8.22 3.62 7.43
CA LEU A 38 9.23 2.85 8.15
C LEU A 38 10.58 2.89 7.42
N TYR A 39 10.57 2.70 6.12
CA TYR A 39 11.79 2.74 5.32
C TYR A 39 12.45 4.11 5.40
N GLU A 40 11.67 5.17 5.21
CA GLU A 40 12.16 6.55 5.26
C GLU A 40 12.76 6.88 6.62
N TYR A 41 12.11 6.44 7.71
CA TYR A 41 12.62 6.60 9.06
C TYR A 41 14.00 5.95 9.23
N GLN A 42 14.16 4.71 8.73
CA GLN A 42 15.44 4.01 8.84
C GLN A 42 16.55 4.72 8.05
N MET A 43 16.22 5.24 6.87
CA MET A 43 17.21 5.92 6.03
C MET A 43 17.62 7.29 6.60
N ASN A 44 16.76 7.93 7.38
CA ASN A 44 17.02 9.26 7.96
C ASN A 44 17.49 9.19 9.41
N CYS A 45 17.54 8.02 10.01
CA CYS A 45 17.96 7.86 11.39
C CYS A 45 19.46 8.02 11.53
N VAL A 46 19.90 8.71 12.58
CA VAL A 46 21.34 8.91 12.86
C VAL A 46 21.99 7.58 13.22
N THR A 47 23.13 7.30 12.61
CA THR A 47 23.91 6.10 12.86
C THR A 47 25.14 6.46 13.68
N ASP A 48 25.12 6.07 14.97
CA ASP A 48 26.21 6.41 15.92
C ASP A 48 27.22 5.28 16.10
N SER A 49 26.88 4.06 15.66
CA SER A 49 27.73 2.89 15.86
C SER A 49 27.52 1.86 14.76
N ALA A 50 28.41 0.87 14.67
CA ALA A 50 28.26 -0.25 13.75
C ALA A 50 27.00 -1.06 14.04
N ASN A 51 26.60 -1.17 15.33
CA ASN A 51 25.36 -1.85 15.69
C ASN A 51 24.14 -1.10 15.18
N ASP A 52 24.12 0.22 15.30
CA ASP A 52 23.03 1.05 14.79
C ASP A 52 22.91 0.89 13.28
N GLU A 53 24.01 0.94 12.56
CA GLU A 53 24.04 0.74 11.11
C GLU A 53 23.45 -0.62 10.74
N GLN A 54 23.83 -1.65 11.44
CA GLN A 54 23.33 -3.02 11.19
C GLN A 54 21.82 -3.11 11.47
N VAL A 55 21.35 -2.51 12.55
CA VAL A 55 19.92 -2.50 12.89
C VAL A 55 19.11 -1.78 11.81
N HIS A 56 19.53 -0.55 11.44
CA HIS A 56 18.82 0.21 10.40
C HIS A 56 18.82 -0.50 9.05
N SER A 57 19.95 -1.06 8.65
CA SER A 57 20.08 -1.82 7.41
C SER A 57 19.20 -3.06 7.40
N THR A 58 19.16 -3.79 8.50
CA THR A 58 18.35 -5.00 8.63
C THR A 58 16.87 -4.68 8.48
N ILE A 59 16.41 -3.62 9.14
CA ILE A 59 15.00 -3.18 9.06
C ILE A 59 14.69 -2.70 7.65
N ALA A 60 15.58 -1.90 7.05
CA ALA A 60 15.36 -1.37 5.69
C ALA A 60 15.23 -2.47 4.66
N ILE A 61 16.08 -3.48 4.72
CA ILE A 61 16.03 -4.62 3.79
C ILE A 61 14.74 -5.41 3.96
N ALA A 62 14.34 -5.69 5.19
CA ALA A 62 13.08 -6.38 5.47
C ALA A 62 11.87 -5.57 5.00
N THR A 63 11.92 -4.25 5.19
CA THR A 63 10.85 -3.35 4.77
C THR A 63 10.71 -3.32 3.25
N GLU A 64 11.82 -3.31 2.51
CA GLU A 64 11.76 -3.37 1.05
C GLU A 64 11.08 -4.65 0.56
N LYS A 65 11.42 -5.78 1.16
CA LYS A 65 10.81 -7.08 0.82
C LYS A 65 9.32 -7.08 1.13
N ALA A 66 8.94 -6.61 2.31
CA ALA A 66 7.55 -6.54 2.73
C ALA A 66 6.75 -5.60 1.81
N HIS A 67 7.34 -4.47 1.44
CA HIS A 67 6.72 -3.49 0.55
C HIS A 67 6.45 -4.10 -0.83
N GLU A 68 7.42 -4.83 -1.38
CA GLU A 68 7.26 -5.50 -2.67
C GLU A 68 6.13 -6.53 -2.63
N ILE A 69 6.06 -7.31 -1.55
CA ILE A 69 5.01 -8.31 -1.34
C ILE A 69 3.63 -7.62 -1.24
N MET A 70 3.55 -6.54 -0.49
CA MET A 70 2.28 -5.82 -0.32
C MET A 70 1.83 -5.11 -1.59
N GLU A 71 2.75 -4.58 -2.39
CA GLU A 71 2.38 -4.02 -3.69
C GLU A 71 1.89 -5.09 -4.66
N ALA A 72 2.50 -6.25 -4.65
CA ALA A 72 2.03 -7.39 -5.45
C ALA A 72 0.64 -7.83 -5.00
N CYS A 73 0.41 -7.85 -3.69
CA CYS A 73 -0.90 -8.14 -3.12
C CYS A 73 -1.95 -7.13 -3.60
N LEU A 74 -1.63 -5.84 -3.54
CA LEU A 74 -2.56 -4.81 -4.02
C LEU A 74 -2.90 -5.02 -5.49
N SER A 75 -1.89 -5.24 -6.34
CA SER A 75 -2.10 -5.49 -7.75
C SER A 75 -3.04 -6.68 -7.98
N GLU A 76 -2.84 -7.75 -7.23
CA GLU A 76 -3.64 -8.97 -7.35
C GLU A 76 -5.08 -8.75 -6.90
N ILE A 77 -5.32 -8.09 -5.78
CA ILE A 77 -6.69 -7.86 -5.30
C ILE A 77 -7.46 -6.88 -6.19
N LEU A 78 -6.79 -5.88 -6.76
CA LEU A 78 -7.42 -5.00 -7.73
C LEU A 78 -7.86 -5.76 -8.98
N GLU A 79 -7.05 -6.72 -9.41
CA GLU A 79 -7.39 -7.59 -10.54
C GLU A 79 -8.55 -8.52 -10.22
N ILE A 80 -8.53 -9.17 -9.06
CA ILE A 80 -9.59 -10.06 -8.62
C ILE A 80 -10.93 -9.33 -8.56
N GLU A 81 -10.93 -8.10 -8.03
CA GLU A 81 -12.14 -7.29 -7.92
C GLU A 81 -12.55 -6.60 -9.22
N GLY A 82 -11.69 -6.60 -10.22
CA GLY A 82 -12.00 -6.01 -11.52
C GLY A 82 -11.88 -4.49 -11.59
N TRP A 83 -11.00 -3.90 -10.79
CA TRP A 83 -10.76 -2.45 -10.84
C TRP A 83 -10.13 -2.04 -12.17
N ASP A 84 -10.46 -0.82 -12.60
CA ASP A 84 -9.77 -0.20 -13.74
C ASP A 84 -8.35 0.17 -13.32
N LYS A 85 -7.35 -0.40 -13.99
CA LYS A 85 -5.94 -0.24 -13.62
C LYS A 85 -5.32 1.06 -14.15
N VAL A 86 -6.02 1.79 -14.98
CA VAL A 86 -5.56 3.09 -15.48
C VAL A 86 -6.10 4.20 -14.59
N SER A 87 -7.41 4.19 -14.34
CA SER A 87 -8.08 5.22 -13.54
C SER A 87 -8.12 4.91 -12.05
N PHE A 88 -7.86 3.68 -11.66
CA PHE A 88 -7.98 3.19 -10.28
C PHE A 88 -9.37 3.42 -9.71
N THR A 89 -10.37 3.13 -10.53
CA THR A 89 -11.77 3.24 -10.14
C THR A 89 -12.38 1.86 -9.92
N MET A 90 -13.29 1.81 -8.95
CA MET A 90 -13.99 0.59 -8.57
C MET A 90 -14.98 0.19 -9.64
N PRO A 91 -15.18 -1.13 -9.93
CA PRO A 91 -16.17 -1.58 -10.90
C PRO A 91 -17.60 -1.33 -10.41
N GLU A 92 -18.50 -1.12 -11.37
CA GLU A 92 -19.91 -0.81 -11.07
C GLU A 92 -20.61 -1.89 -10.25
N ALA A 93 -20.31 -3.16 -10.51
CA ALA A 93 -20.90 -4.27 -9.76
C ALA A 93 -20.58 -4.18 -8.27
N LEU A 94 -19.35 -3.79 -7.94
CA LEU A 94 -18.91 -3.66 -6.55
C LEU A 94 -19.52 -2.44 -5.89
N LYS A 95 -19.67 -1.34 -6.61
CA LYS A 95 -20.35 -0.13 -6.13
C LYS A 95 -21.78 -0.43 -5.73
N LYS A 96 -22.53 -1.12 -6.57
CA LYS A 96 -23.93 -1.49 -6.31
C LYS A 96 -24.05 -2.40 -5.10
N LYS A 97 -23.18 -3.39 -4.98
CA LYS A 97 -23.16 -4.32 -3.85
C LYS A 97 -22.96 -3.57 -2.53
N LYS A 98 -22.00 -2.64 -2.48
CA LYS A 98 -21.71 -1.89 -1.26
C LYS A 98 -22.83 -0.92 -0.89
N ALA A 99 -23.47 -0.30 -1.87
CA ALA A 99 -24.59 0.60 -1.63
C ALA A 99 -25.77 -0.11 -0.98
N LYS A 100 -25.98 -1.39 -1.25
CA LYS A 100 -27.07 -2.18 -0.68
C LYS A 100 -26.86 -2.61 0.77
N THR A 101 -25.67 -2.51 1.29
CA THR A 101 -25.33 -2.98 2.63
C THR A 101 -25.45 -1.92 3.70
N ILE A 102 -25.84 -0.71 3.35
CA ILE A 102 -25.98 0.41 4.26
C ILE A 102 -27.28 0.36 5.07
#